data_2f7f7990ff9b5e5705caa2f9a9ecb427
#
_entry.id   2f7f7990ff9b5e5705caa2f9a9ecb427
#
_cell.length_a   1.000
_cell.length_b   1.000
_cell.length_c   1.000
_cell.angle_alpha   90.00
_cell.angle_beta   90.00
_cell.angle_gamma   90.00
#
_symmetry.space_group_name_H-M   'P 1'
#
loop_
_entity.id
_entity.type
_entity.pdbx_description
1 polymer ?
#
loop_
_entity_poly.entity_id
_entity_poly.type
_entity_poly.pdbx_seq_one_letter_code
_entity_poly.pdbx_strand_id
1 'polypeptide(L)'
;MKKKLFMSLLAGAFVLTACDPAQEKVDNNTVTASENDLLSGITFTQFSDEAFTTPAADGNYIKYTTNPGRQVQIIAYRGDGSLNLMASGASGSFSIKPGRGSDPNQVFYVRHLNSDGSVTTAQTSLTVFVQQELDPEIKYFASNAYGSKTWKWNVGNKTSSGHVWGNFGSDASWRGETLNDFVWWGVDDAADLIEQLGHSVTGQATGEEDNDASMVFTEDGLVKCYDASGKEIRSGSYEVKEWTGELNGFRYGILHTTEGATLFPFEINAKDNGGQRYVTDYWIYALSTDEMILVYPDNGAFSGWSEGTYWNFKSTTDIDGMFNGYGSKTWTWNVGCESTGGRVWGNFGSDASWRGSNLSDFIWWGVEDAEGLLDQLGHSVTGEATGEESNDATMVLSDDGLVKCYDANGTEIRSGTYEIDLSTANSWQLGTFKTSSGATLFPFEINAKDNGGQRYVTDYQIWSISDSEMILTYPDNGAFSGWSEGTYWAFKKK
;
A
#
# COMPACT_ATOMS: atom_id res chain seq x y z
N MET A 1 -20.76 -69.42 29.53
CA MET A 1 -19.37 -69.21 30.02
C MET A 1 -19.13 -67.71 30.07
N LYS A 2 -19.14 -67.17 31.29
CA LYS A 2 -18.97 -65.66 31.53
C LYS A 2 -17.49 -65.47 31.83
N LYS A 3 -16.78 -64.71 30.97
CA LYS A 3 -15.42 -64.20 31.27
C LYS A 3 -15.57 -62.86 31.89
N LYS A 4 -15.21 -62.70 33.16
CA LYS A 4 -15.07 -61.49 33.88
C LYS A 4 -13.71 -60.88 33.52
N LEU A 5 -13.76 -59.63 33.00
CA LEU A 5 -12.57 -58.82 32.75
C LEU A 5 -12.26 -58.07 34.05
N PHE A 6 -11.10 -58.34 34.65
CA PHE A 6 -10.57 -57.60 35.79
C PHE A 6 -9.88 -56.34 35.27
N MET A 7 -10.44 -55.21 35.63
CA MET A 7 -9.83 -53.89 35.38
C MET A 7 -9.04 -53.54 36.66
N SER A 8 -7.73 -53.69 36.61
CA SER A 8 -6.83 -53.22 37.67
C SER A 8 -6.59 -51.73 37.57
N LEU A 9 -7.15 -51.02 38.54
CA LEU A 9 -6.91 -49.61 38.72
C LEU A 9 -5.52 -49.40 39.35
N LEU A 10 -4.54 -49.00 38.55
CA LEU A 10 -3.23 -48.60 39.06
C LEU A 10 -3.32 -47.14 39.52
N ALA A 11 -3.52 -46.95 40.82
CA ALA A 11 -3.40 -45.62 41.45
C ALA A 11 -1.91 -45.27 41.54
N GLY A 12 -1.43 -44.52 40.53
CA GLY A 12 -0.12 -43.88 40.60
C GLY A 12 -0.18 -42.69 41.57
N ALA A 13 0.38 -42.85 42.74
CA ALA A 13 0.63 -41.77 43.66
C ALA A 13 1.67 -40.84 43.00
N PHE A 14 1.26 -39.72 42.45
CA PHE A 14 2.17 -38.60 42.14
C PHE A 14 2.63 -38.04 43.49
N VAL A 15 3.82 -38.39 43.89
CA VAL A 15 4.57 -37.63 44.92
C VAL A 15 4.91 -36.30 44.25
N LEU A 16 4.10 -35.29 44.50
CA LEU A 16 4.51 -33.90 44.31
C LEU A 16 5.61 -33.66 45.34
N THR A 17 6.87 -33.88 44.95
CA THR A 17 7.96 -33.19 45.60
C THR A 17 7.71 -31.71 45.33
N ALA A 18 7.07 -31.06 46.30
CA ALA A 18 7.18 -29.60 46.39
C ALA A 18 8.70 -29.34 46.44
N CYS A 19 9.24 -28.83 45.31
CA CYS A 19 10.47 -28.07 45.39
C CYS A 19 10.14 -26.93 46.33
N ASP A 20 10.56 -27.03 47.55
CA ASP A 20 10.69 -25.89 48.46
C ASP A 20 11.46 -24.84 47.61
N PRO A 21 10.87 -23.68 47.28
CA PRO A 21 11.64 -22.66 46.61
C PRO A 21 12.75 -22.36 47.58
N ALA A 22 13.98 -22.78 47.23
CA ALA A 22 15.16 -22.36 47.98
C ALA A 22 14.97 -20.85 48.18
N GLN A 23 14.72 -20.46 49.41
CA GLN A 23 14.82 -19.06 49.76
C GLN A 23 16.31 -18.71 49.59
N GLU A 24 16.67 -18.41 48.34
CA GLU A 24 17.87 -17.66 48.09
C GLU A 24 17.75 -16.47 49.03
N LYS A 25 18.68 -16.38 49.98
CA LYS A 25 18.86 -15.16 50.72
C LYS A 25 18.98 -14.09 49.68
N VAL A 26 17.89 -13.33 49.52
CA VAL A 26 17.91 -12.09 48.76
C VAL A 26 18.97 -11.26 49.49
N ASP A 27 20.20 -11.28 49.00
CA ASP A 27 21.18 -10.30 49.39
C ASP A 27 20.51 -8.96 49.14
N ASN A 28 20.27 -8.20 50.23
CA ASN A 28 19.65 -6.88 50.17
C ASN A 28 20.53 -5.84 49.44
N ASN A 29 21.50 -6.30 48.70
CA ASN A 29 22.29 -5.55 47.71
C ASN A 29 21.66 -5.74 46.29
N THR A 30 20.37 -5.45 46.17
CA THR A 30 19.74 -5.33 44.85
C THR A 30 20.35 -4.11 44.16
N VAL A 31 21.43 -4.34 43.43
CA VAL A 31 22.01 -3.32 42.57
C VAL A 31 21.06 -3.19 41.35
N THR A 32 20.23 -2.16 41.40
CA THR A 32 19.46 -1.77 40.23
C THR A 32 20.44 -1.31 39.16
N ALA A 33 20.29 -1.82 37.92
CA ALA A 33 21.10 -1.36 36.81
C ALA A 33 20.78 0.11 36.53
N SER A 34 21.79 0.95 36.43
CA SER A 34 21.64 2.32 35.93
C SER A 34 21.53 2.34 34.41
N GLU A 35 21.11 3.45 33.84
CA GLU A 35 21.13 3.65 32.37
C GLU A 35 22.54 3.43 31.80
N ASN A 36 23.56 3.95 32.47
CA ASN A 36 24.96 3.75 32.07
C ASN A 36 25.38 2.28 32.10
N ASP A 37 24.88 1.51 33.08
CA ASP A 37 25.17 0.07 33.14
C ASP A 37 24.52 -0.69 31.98
N LEU A 38 23.34 -0.25 31.53
CA LEU A 38 22.69 -0.84 30.37
C LEU A 38 23.47 -0.52 29.09
N LEU A 39 23.82 0.75 28.87
CA LEU A 39 24.51 1.19 27.66
C LEU A 39 25.94 0.65 27.56
N SER A 40 26.70 0.63 28.66
CA SER A 40 28.04 0.06 28.66
C SER A 40 28.07 -1.46 28.60
N GLY A 41 26.97 -2.09 29.02
CA GLY A 41 26.82 -3.55 29.03
C GLY A 41 26.18 -4.14 27.76
N ILE A 42 25.88 -3.35 26.75
CA ILE A 42 25.29 -3.83 25.47
C ILE A 42 26.22 -3.49 24.31
N THR A 43 26.34 -4.43 23.38
CA THR A 43 27.11 -4.24 22.15
C THR A 43 26.18 -4.47 20.96
N PHE A 44 26.18 -3.55 20.02
CA PHE A 44 25.48 -3.65 18.75
C PHE A 44 26.48 -3.89 17.62
N THR A 45 26.14 -4.79 16.70
CA THR A 45 26.89 -5.03 15.47
C THR A 45 25.94 -4.91 14.30
N GLN A 46 26.26 -4.05 13.34
CA GLN A 46 25.43 -3.74 12.19
C GLN A 46 25.87 -4.49 10.95
N PHE A 47 24.90 -4.84 10.09
CA PHE A 47 25.05 -5.57 8.85
C PHE A 47 24.20 -4.94 7.76
N SER A 48 24.68 -4.99 6.51
CA SER A 48 23.93 -4.51 5.35
C SER A 48 22.90 -5.52 4.83
N ASP A 49 22.96 -6.79 5.27
CA ASP A 49 22.09 -7.86 4.78
C ASP A 49 21.34 -8.57 5.91
N GLU A 50 20.14 -9.08 5.58
CA GLU A 50 19.25 -9.78 6.52
C GLU A 50 19.84 -11.11 7.04
N ALA A 51 20.73 -11.72 6.27
CA ALA A 51 21.42 -12.94 6.68
C ALA A 51 22.54 -12.66 7.72
N PHE A 52 22.82 -11.39 8.00
CA PHE A 52 23.86 -10.94 8.93
C PHE A 52 25.26 -11.47 8.56
N THR A 53 25.59 -11.43 7.26
CA THR A 53 26.87 -11.94 6.73
C THR A 53 27.84 -10.83 6.39
N THR A 54 27.37 -9.63 6.06
CA THR A 54 28.18 -8.50 5.61
C THR A 54 28.15 -7.37 6.64
N PRO A 55 29.17 -7.24 7.53
CA PRO A 55 29.25 -6.14 8.49
C PRO A 55 29.30 -4.77 7.78
N ALA A 56 28.53 -3.80 8.27
CA ALA A 56 28.50 -2.42 7.77
C ALA A 56 28.26 -1.48 8.95
N ALA A 57 29.01 -0.37 9.02
CA ALA A 57 28.91 0.58 10.13
C ALA A 57 27.58 1.34 10.19
N ASP A 58 26.86 1.39 9.06
CA ASP A 58 25.54 2.00 8.88
C ASP A 58 24.47 0.97 8.47
N GLY A 59 24.73 -0.33 8.71
CA GLY A 59 23.84 -1.40 8.29
C GLY A 59 22.52 -1.38 9.05
N ASN A 60 21.44 -1.73 8.35
CA ASN A 60 20.06 -1.71 8.86
C ASN A 60 19.67 -2.96 9.65
N TYR A 61 20.49 -4.02 9.61
CA TYR A 61 20.27 -5.27 10.32
C TYR A 61 21.25 -5.36 11.49
N ILE A 62 20.72 -5.47 12.71
CA ILE A 62 21.49 -5.29 13.94
C ILE A 62 21.45 -6.57 14.77
N LYS A 63 22.61 -7.07 15.19
CA LYS A 63 22.75 -8.04 16.27
C LYS A 63 23.15 -7.32 17.55
N TYR A 64 22.65 -7.79 18.68
CA TYR A 64 23.08 -7.28 19.97
C TYR A 64 23.42 -8.40 20.96
N THR A 65 24.31 -8.11 21.90
CA THR A 65 24.64 -8.96 23.03
C THR A 65 24.82 -8.11 24.29
N THR A 66 24.42 -8.65 25.43
CA THR A 66 24.66 -8.00 26.75
C THR A 66 25.78 -8.69 27.54
N ASN A 67 26.60 -7.90 28.22
CA ASN A 67 27.65 -8.39 29.12
C ASN A 67 27.64 -7.54 30.40
N PRO A 68 27.29 -8.07 31.58
CA PRO A 68 26.84 -9.47 31.84
C PRO A 68 25.52 -9.76 31.08
N GLY A 69 25.19 -11.04 30.91
CA GLY A 69 24.01 -11.52 30.19
C GLY A 69 22.70 -11.07 30.83
N ARG A 70 22.23 -9.84 30.54
CA ARG A 70 20.97 -9.25 31.04
C ARG A 70 19.88 -9.46 30.06
N GLN A 71 18.67 -9.81 30.56
CA GLN A 71 17.47 -9.80 29.76
C GLN A 71 17.03 -8.34 29.53
N VAL A 72 17.06 -7.91 28.30
CA VAL A 72 16.62 -6.56 27.89
C VAL A 72 15.51 -6.62 26.86
N GLN A 73 14.78 -5.54 26.73
CA GLN A 73 13.88 -5.25 25.62
C GLN A 73 14.48 -4.10 24.82
N ILE A 74 14.58 -4.27 23.51
CA ILE A 74 14.91 -3.20 22.58
C ILE A 74 13.60 -2.67 22.04
N ILE A 75 13.29 -1.39 22.28
CA ILE A 75 12.03 -0.77 21.92
C ILE A 75 12.25 0.55 21.18
N ALA A 76 11.33 0.89 20.31
CA ALA A 76 11.18 2.22 19.74
C ALA A 76 9.77 2.76 20.06
N TYR A 77 9.60 4.08 20.02
CA TYR A 77 8.30 4.70 20.06
C TYR A 77 7.85 5.01 18.63
N ARG A 78 6.62 4.67 18.30
CA ARG A 78 5.97 5.11 17.06
C ARG A 78 5.55 6.57 17.17
N GLY A 79 5.18 7.18 16.04
CA GLY A 79 4.73 8.56 16.00
C GLY A 79 3.52 8.87 16.90
N ASP A 80 2.67 7.87 17.16
CA ASP A 80 1.54 7.95 18.11
C ASP A 80 1.94 7.76 19.60
N GLY A 81 3.25 7.58 19.88
CA GLY A 81 3.78 7.31 21.22
C GLY A 81 3.63 5.86 21.69
N SER A 82 3.05 4.97 20.89
CA SER A 82 2.97 3.55 21.22
C SER A 82 4.34 2.86 21.17
N LEU A 83 4.49 1.80 21.99
CA LEU A 83 5.71 1.02 22.05
C LEU A 83 5.78 0.03 20.87
N ASN A 84 6.91 0.03 20.18
CA ASN A 84 7.28 -1.00 19.24
C ASN A 84 8.39 -1.87 19.87
N LEU A 85 8.08 -3.12 20.19
CA LEU A 85 9.08 -4.08 20.67
C LEU A 85 9.84 -4.65 19.47
N MET A 86 11.11 -4.27 19.34
CA MET A 86 11.97 -4.69 18.22
C MET A 86 12.67 -6.02 18.50
N ALA A 87 13.13 -6.23 19.75
CA ALA A 87 13.76 -7.47 20.19
C ALA A 87 13.71 -7.62 21.71
N SER A 88 13.90 -8.85 22.20
CA SER A 88 14.03 -9.14 23.64
C SER A 88 14.99 -10.29 23.88
N GLY A 89 15.70 -10.27 25.01
CA GLY A 89 16.67 -11.30 25.41
C GLY A 89 18.01 -10.74 25.87
N ALA A 90 18.93 -11.63 26.27
CA ALA A 90 20.33 -11.26 26.57
C ALA A 90 21.16 -11.07 25.29
N SER A 91 20.67 -11.59 24.19
CA SER A 91 21.17 -11.40 22.82
C SER A 91 20.03 -11.59 21.83
N GLY A 92 20.17 -11.04 20.64
CA GLY A 92 19.17 -11.16 19.58
C GLY A 92 19.53 -10.33 18.37
N SER A 93 18.55 -10.16 17.49
CA SER A 93 18.66 -9.33 16.31
C SER A 93 17.36 -8.59 16.03
N PHE A 94 17.47 -7.47 15.34
CA PHE A 94 16.36 -6.66 14.86
C PHE A 94 16.80 -5.88 13.61
N SER A 95 15.86 -5.24 12.93
CA SER A 95 16.17 -4.33 11.84
C SER A 95 15.59 -2.94 12.10
N ILE A 96 16.25 -1.92 11.57
CA ILE A 96 15.77 -0.54 11.51
C ILE A 96 15.66 -0.19 10.02
N LYS A 97 14.45 0.05 9.53
CA LYS A 97 14.18 0.42 8.14
C LYS A 97 13.48 1.78 8.14
N PRO A 98 14.23 2.88 8.24
CA PRO A 98 13.65 4.21 8.23
C PRO A 98 13.07 4.53 6.84
N GLY A 99 12.08 5.39 6.80
CA GLY A 99 11.57 5.94 5.55
C GLY A 99 12.67 6.71 4.80
N ARG A 100 12.50 6.89 3.49
CA ARG A 100 13.40 7.70 2.67
C ARG A 100 13.52 9.11 3.22
N GLY A 101 14.70 9.69 3.16
CA GLY A 101 14.96 11.05 3.64
C GLY A 101 14.90 11.24 5.15
N SER A 102 14.65 10.19 5.93
CA SER A 102 14.65 10.24 7.39
C SER A 102 16.02 10.55 7.95
N ASP A 103 16.08 10.97 9.23
CA ASP A 103 17.36 11.11 9.93
C ASP A 103 18.06 9.74 10.00
N PRO A 104 19.31 9.62 9.52
CA PRO A 104 20.05 8.37 9.63
C PRO A 104 20.36 7.98 11.06
N ASN A 105 20.34 8.91 12.01
CA ASN A 105 20.57 8.64 13.43
C ASN A 105 19.26 8.21 14.11
N GLN A 106 18.99 6.92 14.08
CA GLN A 106 17.77 6.35 14.61
C GLN A 106 17.83 6.09 16.11
N VAL A 107 16.90 6.68 16.85
CA VAL A 107 16.81 6.61 18.32
C VAL A 107 15.95 5.42 18.73
N PHE A 108 16.41 4.66 19.72
CA PHE A 108 15.67 3.58 20.36
C PHE A 108 16.06 3.45 21.83
N TYR A 109 15.43 2.53 22.56
CA TYR A 109 15.58 2.42 24.00
C TYR A 109 15.91 0.97 24.40
N VAL A 110 16.78 0.82 25.38
CA VAL A 110 17.11 -0.44 26.03
C VAL A 110 16.42 -0.44 27.39
N ARG A 111 15.49 -1.39 27.61
CA ARG A 111 14.74 -1.54 28.87
C ARG A 111 15.18 -2.80 29.58
N HIS A 112 15.28 -2.72 30.90
CA HIS A 112 15.60 -3.85 31.78
C HIS A 112 14.68 -3.84 32.99
N LEU A 113 14.11 -5.01 33.33
CA LEU A 113 13.37 -5.21 34.57
C LEU A 113 14.37 -5.62 35.67
N ASN A 114 14.54 -4.78 36.67
CA ASN A 114 15.42 -5.04 37.82
C ASN A 114 14.81 -6.05 38.78
N SER A 115 15.64 -6.66 39.64
CA SER A 115 15.20 -7.64 40.62
C SER A 115 14.27 -7.07 41.71
N ASP A 116 14.22 -5.75 41.89
CA ASP A 116 13.32 -5.06 42.78
C ASP A 116 11.94 -4.74 42.12
N GLY A 117 11.75 -5.13 40.89
CA GLY A 117 10.55 -4.86 40.10
C GLY A 117 10.55 -3.49 39.42
N SER A 118 11.56 -2.67 39.62
CA SER A 118 11.68 -1.40 38.88
C SER A 118 12.14 -1.64 37.44
N VAL A 119 11.85 -0.69 36.56
CA VAL A 119 12.26 -0.74 35.14
C VAL A 119 13.26 0.38 34.90
N THR A 120 14.45 0.03 34.45
CA THR A 120 15.44 0.99 33.93
C THR A 120 15.32 1.07 32.42
N THR A 121 15.28 2.28 31.88
CA THR A 121 15.20 2.55 30.43
C THR A 121 16.32 3.51 30.04
N ALA A 122 17.16 3.11 29.12
CA ALA A 122 18.26 3.91 28.59
C ALA A 122 18.04 4.22 27.12
N GLN A 123 18.18 5.48 26.74
CA GLN A 123 18.09 5.91 25.35
C GLN A 123 19.45 5.72 24.66
N THR A 124 19.41 5.23 23.42
CA THR A 124 20.58 5.12 22.56
C THR A 124 20.20 5.38 21.10
N SER A 125 21.18 5.45 20.22
CA SER A 125 20.94 5.58 18.78
C SER A 125 21.99 4.83 17.98
N LEU A 126 21.65 4.49 16.75
CA LEU A 126 22.58 3.97 15.75
C LEU A 126 22.40 4.78 14.45
N THR A 127 23.50 5.05 13.79
CA THR A 127 23.46 5.54 12.42
C THR A 127 23.17 4.34 11.52
N VAL A 128 22.13 4.44 10.68
CA VAL A 128 21.74 3.39 9.74
C VAL A 128 21.69 3.95 8.32
N PHE A 129 21.75 3.07 7.33
CA PHE A 129 21.58 3.47 5.95
C PHE A 129 20.14 3.95 5.71
N VAL A 130 20.01 5.12 5.14
CA VAL A 130 18.73 5.72 4.72
C VAL A 130 18.80 6.01 3.24
N GLN A 131 17.84 5.51 2.51
CA GLN A 131 17.68 5.87 1.10
C GLN A 131 17.38 7.37 0.99
N GLN A 132 17.93 8.02 -0.04
CA GLN A 132 17.61 9.41 -0.31
C GLN A 132 16.13 9.55 -0.66
N GLU A 133 15.55 10.67 -0.28
CA GLU A 133 14.22 11.04 -0.74
C GLU A 133 14.26 11.21 -2.26
N LEU A 134 13.24 10.68 -2.93
CA LEU A 134 13.09 10.85 -4.37
C LEU A 134 12.49 12.23 -4.65
N ASP A 135 12.86 12.80 -5.78
CA ASP A 135 12.16 13.97 -6.31
C ASP A 135 10.66 13.66 -6.44
N PRO A 136 9.79 14.65 -6.21
CA PRO A 136 8.34 14.43 -6.16
C PRO A 136 7.79 13.69 -7.37
N GLU A 137 8.26 14.05 -8.57
CA GLU A 137 7.85 13.42 -9.83
C GLU A 137 8.32 11.95 -9.93
N ILE A 138 9.53 11.66 -9.47
CA ILE A 138 10.11 10.30 -9.54
C ILE A 138 9.35 9.31 -8.66
N LYS A 139 8.81 9.77 -7.52
CA LYS A 139 7.96 8.93 -6.65
C LYS A 139 6.78 8.31 -7.41
N TYR A 140 6.19 9.09 -8.33
CA TYR A 140 5.06 8.60 -9.12
C TYR A 140 5.48 7.60 -10.19
N PHE A 141 6.61 7.81 -10.86
CA PHE A 141 7.10 6.89 -11.90
C PHE A 141 7.63 5.56 -11.32
N ALA A 142 8.45 5.63 -10.26
CA ALA A 142 9.27 4.52 -9.80
C ALA A 142 8.88 3.92 -8.44
N SER A 143 7.87 4.44 -7.76
CA SER A 143 7.49 4.11 -6.39
C SER A 143 8.50 4.52 -5.31
N ASN A 144 8.03 5.27 -4.32
CA ASN A 144 8.83 5.68 -3.17
C ASN A 144 9.19 4.49 -2.26
N ALA A 145 8.32 3.49 -2.17
CA ALA A 145 8.51 2.34 -1.28
C ALA A 145 9.44 1.27 -1.87
N TYR A 146 9.36 1.02 -3.18
CA TYR A 146 9.99 -0.15 -3.80
C TYR A 146 11.12 0.17 -4.76
N GLY A 147 11.35 1.46 -5.07
CA GLY A 147 12.38 1.91 -6.00
C GLY A 147 12.14 1.57 -7.47
N SER A 148 11.03 0.91 -7.75
CA SER A 148 10.55 0.62 -9.11
C SER A 148 9.05 0.45 -9.17
N LYS A 149 8.45 0.79 -10.32
CA LYS A 149 7.00 0.65 -10.56
C LYS A 149 6.76 0.09 -11.95
N THR A 150 5.81 -0.84 -12.04
CA THR A 150 5.38 -1.44 -13.29
C THR A 150 4.10 -0.77 -13.80
N TRP A 151 4.13 -0.36 -15.05
CA TRP A 151 3.01 0.23 -15.77
C TRP A 151 2.56 -0.70 -16.89
N LYS A 152 1.25 -0.81 -17.09
CA LYS A 152 0.59 -1.57 -18.15
C LYS A 152 -0.41 -0.68 -18.89
N TRP A 153 -0.92 -1.14 -20.01
CA TRP A 153 -2.02 -0.49 -20.70
C TRP A 153 -3.26 -0.34 -19.79
N ASN A 154 -3.88 0.83 -19.80
CA ASN A 154 -5.07 1.14 -18.99
C ASN A 154 -6.35 0.95 -19.78
N VAL A 155 -6.74 -0.30 -20.01
CA VAL A 155 -7.95 -0.66 -20.74
C VAL A 155 -9.19 -0.14 -20.01
N GLY A 156 -10.09 0.52 -20.73
CA GLY A 156 -11.38 1.01 -20.23
C GLY A 156 -11.31 2.31 -19.44
N ASN A 157 -10.22 3.06 -19.50
CA ASN A 157 -10.06 4.33 -18.79
C ASN A 157 -11.01 5.41 -19.34
N LYS A 158 -11.80 6.01 -18.45
CA LYS A 158 -12.79 7.05 -18.80
C LYS A 158 -12.13 8.39 -19.20
N THR A 159 -10.90 8.68 -18.76
CA THR A 159 -10.18 9.91 -19.08
C THR A 159 -9.77 10.00 -20.55
N SER A 160 -9.65 8.87 -21.23
CA SER A 160 -9.31 8.77 -22.66
C SER A 160 -10.42 8.09 -23.49
N SER A 161 -11.66 8.27 -23.10
CA SER A 161 -12.85 7.65 -23.75
C SER A 161 -12.82 6.11 -23.79
N GLY A 162 -12.07 5.48 -22.89
CA GLY A 162 -11.91 4.02 -22.84
C GLY A 162 -10.67 3.50 -23.58
N HIS A 163 -9.98 4.35 -24.34
CA HIS A 163 -8.89 3.94 -25.21
C HIS A 163 -7.54 3.90 -24.50
N VAL A 164 -6.66 2.99 -24.95
CA VAL A 164 -5.30 2.86 -24.43
C VAL A 164 -4.30 3.74 -25.21
N TRP A 165 -4.57 4.01 -26.48
CA TRP A 165 -3.75 4.81 -27.38
C TRP A 165 -4.62 5.39 -28.49
N GLY A 166 -4.25 6.56 -29.00
CA GLY A 166 -4.97 7.17 -30.10
C GLY A 166 -4.57 8.61 -30.35
N ASN A 167 -5.45 9.34 -31.06
CA ASN A 167 -5.21 10.74 -31.38
C ASN A 167 -6.22 11.69 -30.75
N PHE A 168 -5.80 12.92 -30.60
CA PHE A 168 -6.62 14.04 -30.15
C PHE A 168 -6.28 15.30 -30.93
N GLY A 169 -7.20 16.25 -30.93
CA GLY A 169 -6.96 17.57 -31.52
C GLY A 169 -6.01 18.39 -30.64
N SER A 170 -4.84 18.78 -31.16
CA SER A 170 -3.83 19.54 -30.42
C SER A 170 -3.86 21.05 -30.76
N ASP A 171 -5.00 21.57 -31.16
CA ASP A 171 -5.22 23.01 -31.33
C ASP A 171 -5.05 23.77 -30.01
N ALA A 172 -4.59 25.01 -30.05
CA ALA A 172 -4.40 25.85 -28.87
C ALA A 172 -5.70 26.06 -28.05
N SER A 173 -6.87 25.87 -28.66
CA SER A 173 -8.18 25.96 -28.02
C SER A 173 -8.47 24.85 -26.98
N TRP A 174 -7.84 23.70 -27.11
CA TRP A 174 -8.06 22.58 -26.18
C TRP A 174 -7.37 22.78 -24.80
N ARG A 175 -6.52 23.75 -24.67
CA ARG A 175 -5.82 24.03 -23.41
C ARG A 175 -6.78 24.50 -22.34
N GLY A 176 -6.83 23.78 -21.23
CA GLY A 176 -7.74 24.03 -20.11
C GLY A 176 -9.01 23.19 -20.09
N GLU A 177 -9.23 22.38 -21.12
CA GLU A 177 -10.30 21.37 -21.17
C GLU A 177 -9.74 19.98 -20.81
N THR A 178 -10.61 18.98 -20.69
CA THR A 178 -10.18 17.59 -20.42
C THR A 178 -9.76 16.90 -21.71
N LEU A 179 -8.80 15.96 -21.62
CA LEU A 179 -8.35 15.17 -22.78
C LEU A 179 -9.53 14.51 -23.49
N ASN A 180 -10.48 13.97 -22.70
CA ASN A 180 -11.64 13.25 -23.22
C ASN A 180 -12.49 14.10 -24.19
N ASP A 181 -12.54 15.42 -24.01
CA ASP A 181 -13.31 16.33 -24.89
C ASP A 181 -12.64 16.50 -26.28
N PHE A 182 -11.38 16.14 -26.40
CA PHE A 182 -10.56 16.33 -27.60
C PHE A 182 -10.10 15.04 -28.27
N VAL A 183 -10.41 13.87 -27.67
CA VAL A 183 -10.14 12.57 -28.30
C VAL A 183 -10.95 12.45 -29.60
N TRP A 184 -10.26 12.22 -30.70
CA TRP A 184 -10.88 12.00 -31.99
C TRP A 184 -11.07 10.53 -32.29
N TRP A 185 -10.06 9.71 -31.97
CA TRP A 185 -10.03 8.30 -32.23
C TRP A 185 -9.02 7.60 -31.32
N GLY A 186 -9.22 6.32 -31.10
CA GLY A 186 -8.28 5.48 -30.33
C GLY A 186 -8.61 4.01 -30.43
N VAL A 187 -7.72 3.19 -29.90
CA VAL A 187 -7.94 1.75 -29.74
C VAL A 187 -8.27 1.44 -28.29
N ASP A 188 -9.29 0.60 -28.07
CA ASP A 188 -9.76 0.22 -26.75
C ASP A 188 -8.86 -0.84 -26.09
N ASP A 189 -8.17 -1.61 -26.91
CA ASP A 189 -7.39 -2.78 -26.53
C ASP A 189 -6.01 -2.72 -27.16
N ALA A 190 -4.96 -3.07 -26.43
CA ALA A 190 -3.59 -3.05 -26.96
C ALA A 190 -3.41 -4.03 -28.13
N ALA A 191 -4.20 -5.10 -28.22
CA ALA A 191 -4.14 -6.02 -29.35
C ALA A 191 -4.48 -5.33 -30.70
N ASP A 192 -5.30 -4.28 -30.67
CA ASP A 192 -5.68 -3.53 -31.87
C ASP A 192 -4.54 -2.62 -32.38
N LEU A 193 -3.50 -2.40 -31.57
CA LEU A 193 -2.27 -1.68 -32.00
C LEU A 193 -1.57 -2.39 -33.17
N ILE A 194 -1.77 -3.69 -33.34
CA ILE A 194 -1.23 -4.45 -34.48
C ILE A 194 -1.67 -3.83 -35.81
N GLU A 195 -2.92 -3.38 -35.91
CA GLU A 195 -3.43 -2.74 -37.12
C GLU A 195 -2.75 -1.40 -37.39
N GLN A 196 -2.28 -0.73 -36.35
CA GLN A 196 -1.62 0.57 -36.42
C GLN A 196 -0.14 0.48 -36.85
N LEU A 197 0.47 -0.70 -36.79
CA LEU A 197 1.83 -0.92 -37.25
C LEU A 197 2.03 -0.59 -38.75
N GLY A 198 0.98 -0.71 -39.53
CA GLY A 198 1.02 -0.33 -40.97
C GLY A 198 1.23 1.17 -41.19
N HIS A 199 0.85 1.99 -40.22
CA HIS A 199 0.99 3.45 -40.18
C HIS A 199 2.25 3.91 -39.41
N SER A 200 2.88 2.99 -38.65
CA SER A 200 4.20 3.19 -38.07
C SER A 200 5.29 2.85 -39.04
N VAL A 201 6.50 3.24 -38.75
CA VAL A 201 7.63 3.07 -39.68
C VAL A 201 8.28 1.69 -39.59
N THR A 202 8.13 1.02 -38.47
CA THR A 202 8.73 -0.32 -38.30
C THR A 202 7.90 -1.42 -38.93
N GLY A 203 6.61 -1.32 -38.91
CA GLY A 203 5.68 -2.29 -39.54
C GLY A 203 5.75 -3.71 -38.95
N GLN A 204 6.42 -3.92 -37.85
CA GLN A 204 6.63 -5.24 -37.23
C GLN A 204 6.17 -5.21 -35.79
N ALA A 205 5.37 -6.20 -35.40
CA ALA A 205 4.95 -6.41 -34.02
C ALA A 205 6.18 -6.71 -33.13
N THR A 206 6.24 -6.12 -31.97
CA THR A 206 7.33 -6.25 -31.00
C THR A 206 6.89 -6.93 -29.72
N GLY A 207 5.57 -7.15 -29.52
CA GLY A 207 4.97 -7.74 -28.33
C GLY A 207 4.43 -6.69 -27.34
N GLU A 208 4.51 -5.41 -27.68
CA GLU A 208 3.89 -4.32 -26.93
C GLU A 208 2.40 -4.15 -27.25
N GLU A 209 1.93 -4.85 -28.28
CA GLU A 209 0.57 -4.95 -28.75
C GLU A 209 -0.22 -6.04 -27.98
N ASP A 210 -0.13 -6.03 -26.66
CA ASP A 210 -0.82 -6.94 -25.74
C ASP A 210 -1.13 -6.20 -24.44
N ASN A 211 -2.30 -6.42 -23.85
CA ASN A 211 -2.70 -5.77 -22.61
C ASN A 211 -1.80 -6.12 -21.43
N ASP A 212 -1.14 -7.27 -21.46
CA ASP A 212 -0.20 -7.70 -20.45
C ASP A 212 1.25 -7.24 -20.70
N ALA A 213 1.52 -6.58 -21.82
CA ALA A 213 2.78 -5.88 -22.01
C ALA A 213 2.98 -4.82 -20.91
N SER A 214 4.22 -4.63 -20.49
CA SER A 214 4.52 -3.78 -19.35
C SER A 214 5.79 -2.97 -19.54
N MET A 215 5.89 -1.84 -18.82
CA MET A 215 7.13 -1.09 -18.67
C MET A 215 7.42 -0.86 -17.20
N VAL A 216 8.69 -0.95 -16.82
CA VAL A 216 9.17 -0.76 -15.46
C VAL A 216 10.07 0.45 -15.43
N PHE A 217 9.68 1.45 -14.65
CA PHE A 217 10.52 2.61 -14.31
C PHE A 217 11.23 2.35 -12.99
N THR A 218 12.49 2.70 -12.90
CA THR A 218 13.30 2.56 -11.68
C THR A 218 13.74 3.92 -11.15
N GLU A 219 14.02 3.99 -9.86
CA GLU A 219 14.43 5.24 -9.19
C GLU A 219 15.76 5.83 -9.68
N ASP A 220 16.59 5.00 -10.28
CA ASP A 220 17.88 5.40 -10.88
C ASP A 220 17.76 5.86 -12.34
N GLY A 221 16.53 6.13 -12.79
CA GLY A 221 16.28 6.73 -14.11
C GLY A 221 16.31 5.74 -15.28
N LEU A 222 16.13 4.45 -15.04
CA LEU A 222 16.01 3.44 -16.09
C LEU A 222 14.55 3.08 -16.38
N VAL A 223 14.27 2.76 -17.64
CA VAL A 223 12.99 2.23 -18.08
C VAL A 223 13.21 0.99 -18.95
N LYS A 224 12.42 -0.05 -18.71
CA LYS A 224 12.45 -1.30 -19.45
C LYS A 224 11.04 -1.72 -19.84
N CYS A 225 10.86 -2.13 -21.09
CA CYS A 225 9.59 -2.63 -21.60
C CYS A 225 9.66 -4.15 -21.83
N TYR A 226 8.58 -4.82 -21.53
CA TYR A 226 8.45 -6.28 -21.61
C TYR A 226 7.20 -6.66 -22.38
N ASP A 227 7.26 -7.72 -23.16
CA ASP A 227 6.08 -8.34 -23.74
C ASP A 227 5.26 -9.10 -22.68
N ALA A 228 4.11 -9.62 -23.06
CA ALA A 228 3.21 -10.37 -22.16
C ALA A 228 3.85 -11.63 -21.56
N SER A 229 4.93 -12.17 -22.17
CA SER A 229 5.68 -13.31 -21.63
C SER A 229 6.75 -12.90 -20.61
N GLY A 230 6.97 -11.60 -20.41
CA GLY A 230 8.04 -11.06 -19.57
C GLY A 230 9.40 -10.95 -20.24
N LYS A 231 9.47 -11.10 -21.56
CA LYS A 231 10.72 -10.89 -22.33
C LYS A 231 10.93 -9.39 -22.55
N GLU A 232 12.14 -8.90 -22.24
CA GLU A 232 12.53 -7.52 -22.51
C GLU A 232 12.54 -7.24 -24.02
N ILE A 233 11.79 -6.22 -24.44
CA ILE A 233 11.65 -5.80 -25.84
C ILE A 233 12.33 -4.46 -26.11
N ARG A 234 12.47 -3.61 -25.06
CA ARG A 234 13.05 -2.28 -25.17
C ARG A 234 13.57 -1.82 -23.82
N SER A 235 14.64 -1.06 -23.81
CA SER A 235 15.15 -0.43 -22.59
C SER A 235 15.85 0.88 -22.89
N GLY A 236 15.94 1.75 -21.89
CA GLY A 236 16.61 3.04 -21.99
C GLY A 236 16.64 3.74 -20.64
N SER A 237 16.95 5.02 -20.67
CA SER A 237 16.86 5.91 -19.53
C SER A 237 15.68 6.87 -19.67
N TYR A 238 15.24 7.41 -18.54
CA TYR A 238 14.26 8.49 -18.50
C TYR A 238 14.70 9.61 -17.59
N GLU A 239 14.21 10.81 -17.85
CA GLU A 239 14.28 11.97 -16.96
C GLU A 239 12.97 12.77 -17.06
N VAL A 240 12.59 13.46 -16.01
CA VAL A 240 11.46 14.38 -16.01
C VAL A 240 11.97 15.80 -16.06
N LYS A 241 11.51 16.56 -17.05
CA LYS A 241 11.90 17.96 -17.30
C LYS A 241 10.72 18.88 -17.05
N GLU A 242 11.00 20.10 -16.67
CA GLU A 242 9.99 21.18 -16.52
C GLU A 242 8.82 20.78 -15.62
N TRP A 243 9.07 19.98 -14.60
CA TRP A 243 8.03 19.56 -13.65
C TRP A 243 7.51 20.75 -12.83
N THR A 244 6.20 20.94 -12.81
CA THR A 244 5.55 22.06 -12.10
C THR A 244 4.76 21.61 -10.87
N GLY A 245 4.47 20.31 -10.74
CA GLY A 245 3.59 19.78 -9.70
C GLY A 245 2.12 20.11 -9.89
N GLU A 246 1.80 20.95 -10.86
CA GLU A 246 0.45 21.37 -11.21
C GLU A 246 0.25 21.28 -12.72
N LEU A 247 -1.00 21.03 -13.16
CA LEU A 247 -1.33 21.01 -14.58
C LEU A 247 -1.26 22.44 -15.15
N ASN A 248 -0.19 22.73 -15.86
CA ASN A 248 0.03 24.02 -16.51
C ASN A 248 -0.18 23.90 -18.02
N GLY A 249 -1.25 24.50 -18.50
CA GLY A 249 -1.70 24.28 -19.85
C GLY A 249 -2.26 22.88 -20.02
N PHE A 250 -1.54 21.96 -20.57
CA PHE A 250 -1.97 20.56 -20.77
C PHE A 250 -0.89 19.56 -20.30
N ARG A 251 -0.03 20.00 -19.37
CA ARG A 251 1.06 19.16 -18.87
C ARG A 251 1.49 19.52 -17.46
N TYR A 252 1.90 18.51 -16.70
CA TYR A 252 2.63 18.65 -15.43
C TYR A 252 4.13 18.87 -15.66
N GLY A 253 4.66 18.30 -16.73
CA GLY A 253 6.07 18.32 -17.11
C GLY A 253 6.29 17.54 -18.40
N ILE A 254 7.54 17.22 -18.68
CA ILE A 254 7.95 16.45 -19.86
C ILE A 254 8.69 15.19 -19.39
N LEU A 255 8.19 14.02 -19.75
CA LEU A 255 8.92 12.77 -19.65
C LEU A 255 9.82 12.64 -20.88
N HIS A 256 11.12 12.71 -20.70
CA HIS A 256 12.11 12.42 -21.74
C HIS A 256 12.60 10.98 -21.61
N THR A 257 12.63 10.23 -22.71
CA THR A 257 13.16 8.85 -22.75
C THR A 257 14.20 8.72 -23.85
N THR A 258 15.23 7.92 -23.61
CA THR A 258 16.18 7.59 -24.66
C THR A 258 15.58 6.55 -25.61
N GLU A 259 15.79 6.72 -26.91
CA GLU A 259 15.44 5.74 -27.95
C GLU A 259 13.98 5.25 -27.96
N GLY A 260 13.05 6.08 -27.45
CA GLY A 260 11.64 5.71 -27.36
C GLY A 260 11.40 4.52 -26.41
N ALA A 261 12.05 4.51 -25.26
CA ALA A 261 11.97 3.44 -24.29
C ALA A 261 10.65 3.46 -23.49
N THR A 262 9.50 3.48 -24.19
CA THR A 262 8.14 3.32 -23.65
C THR A 262 7.42 2.24 -24.44
N LEU A 263 6.26 1.81 -23.97
CA LEU A 263 5.39 0.93 -24.75
C LEU A 263 4.84 1.69 -25.96
N PHE A 264 4.98 1.11 -27.14
CA PHE A 264 4.48 1.61 -28.41
C PHE A 264 4.82 3.10 -28.65
N PRO A 265 6.10 3.49 -28.76
CA PRO A 265 6.54 4.89 -28.81
C PRO A 265 6.31 5.54 -30.19
N PHE A 266 5.21 5.23 -30.82
CA PHE A 266 4.88 5.76 -32.14
C PHE A 266 3.82 6.84 -32.03
N GLU A 267 4.06 7.98 -32.67
CA GLU A 267 3.01 8.95 -32.90
C GLU A 267 2.00 8.40 -33.90
N ILE A 268 0.75 8.87 -33.81
CA ILE A 268 -0.26 8.56 -34.80
C ILE A 268 0.21 8.99 -36.20
N ASN A 269 -0.06 8.15 -37.21
CA ASN A 269 0.33 8.41 -38.59
C ASN A 269 1.82 8.76 -38.81
N ALA A 270 2.74 8.25 -37.97
CA ALA A 270 4.16 8.57 -38.02
C ALA A 270 4.77 8.43 -39.41
N LYS A 271 4.35 7.40 -40.16
CA LYS A 271 4.82 7.13 -41.52
C LYS A 271 4.39 8.22 -42.49
N ASP A 272 3.19 8.75 -42.35
CA ASP A 272 2.65 9.77 -43.26
C ASP A 272 3.22 11.16 -42.91
N ASN A 273 3.69 11.32 -41.66
CA ASN A 273 4.29 12.55 -41.15
C ASN A 273 5.79 12.69 -41.42
N GLY A 274 6.36 11.88 -42.30
CA GLY A 274 7.71 12.08 -42.81
C GLY A 274 8.76 11.09 -42.39
N GLY A 275 8.37 9.94 -41.85
CA GLY A 275 9.31 8.86 -41.60
C GLY A 275 9.30 8.35 -40.17
N GLN A 276 10.24 7.46 -39.88
CA GLN A 276 10.33 6.78 -38.58
C GLN A 276 10.59 7.76 -37.48
N ARG A 277 9.65 7.81 -36.54
CA ARG A 277 9.74 8.68 -35.42
C ARG A 277 9.31 7.96 -34.15
N TYR A 278 10.30 7.70 -33.31
CA TYR A 278 10.02 7.36 -31.92
C TYR A 278 9.79 8.66 -31.16
N VAL A 279 8.68 8.74 -30.44
CA VAL A 279 8.47 9.81 -29.48
C VAL A 279 9.45 9.60 -28.33
N THR A 280 10.18 10.65 -27.98
CA THR A 280 11.16 10.66 -26.89
C THR A 280 10.84 11.68 -25.82
N ASP A 281 10.04 12.70 -26.15
CA ASP A 281 9.61 13.77 -25.25
C ASP A 281 8.07 13.77 -25.18
N TYR A 282 7.54 13.26 -24.07
CA TYR A 282 6.12 13.19 -23.81
C TYR A 282 5.71 14.29 -22.86
N TRP A 283 4.61 14.96 -23.12
CA TRP A 283 3.98 15.78 -22.10
C TRP A 283 3.24 14.85 -21.12
N ILE A 284 3.45 15.06 -19.83
CA ILE A 284 2.77 14.33 -18.76
C ILE A 284 1.43 15.03 -18.53
N TYR A 285 0.35 14.47 -19.07
CA TYR A 285 -0.99 15.02 -18.91
C TYR A 285 -1.62 14.64 -17.57
N ALA A 286 -1.47 13.39 -17.15
CA ALA A 286 -1.89 12.91 -15.84
C ALA A 286 -0.81 11.99 -15.26
N LEU A 287 -0.58 12.11 -13.96
CA LEU A 287 0.33 11.24 -13.22
C LEU A 287 -0.14 11.15 -11.77
N SER A 288 -0.49 9.94 -11.37
CA SER A 288 -0.90 9.59 -10.01
C SER A 288 -0.21 8.31 -9.54
N THR A 289 -0.62 7.78 -8.41
CA THR A 289 -0.05 6.53 -7.89
C THR A 289 -0.37 5.32 -8.77
N ASP A 290 -1.43 5.37 -9.55
CA ASP A 290 -1.92 4.26 -10.37
C ASP A 290 -2.21 4.62 -11.84
N GLU A 291 -2.28 5.90 -12.21
CA GLU A 291 -2.56 6.35 -13.57
C GLU A 291 -1.41 7.19 -14.14
N MET A 292 -1.07 6.97 -15.40
CA MET A 292 -0.18 7.80 -16.18
C MET A 292 -0.74 8.00 -17.59
N ILE A 293 -1.01 9.25 -17.95
CA ILE A 293 -1.40 9.60 -19.32
C ILE A 293 -0.30 10.50 -19.90
N LEU A 294 0.28 10.03 -20.97
CA LEU A 294 1.28 10.75 -21.75
C LEU A 294 0.63 11.29 -23.02
N VAL A 295 1.01 12.48 -23.45
CA VAL A 295 0.55 13.04 -24.72
C VAL A 295 1.74 13.60 -25.49
N TYR A 296 1.64 13.56 -26.81
CA TYR A 296 2.58 14.18 -27.72
C TYR A 296 1.79 15.08 -28.68
N PRO A 297 1.85 16.40 -28.51
CA PRO A 297 1.24 17.33 -29.44
C PRO A 297 2.08 17.41 -30.71
N ASP A 298 1.49 17.17 -31.86
CA ASP A 298 2.18 17.33 -33.13
C ASP A 298 2.59 18.80 -33.36
N ASN A 299 3.71 19.01 -34.03
CA ASN A 299 4.25 20.33 -34.40
C ASN A 299 3.57 20.95 -35.62
N GLY A 300 2.40 20.46 -36.02
CA GLY A 300 1.66 21.01 -37.16
C GLY A 300 2.23 20.60 -38.51
N ALA A 301 2.80 19.40 -38.62
CA ALA A 301 3.21 18.84 -39.94
C ALA A 301 1.99 18.55 -40.83
N PHE A 302 0.80 18.38 -40.26
CA PHE A 302 -0.46 18.35 -40.97
C PHE A 302 -1.01 19.75 -41.22
N SER A 303 -1.17 20.09 -42.44
CA SER A 303 -1.66 21.36 -42.97
C SER A 303 -2.89 21.91 -42.22
N GLY A 304 -2.65 22.66 -41.12
CA GLY A 304 -3.66 23.45 -40.45
C GLY A 304 -4.54 22.73 -39.40
N TRP A 305 -4.36 21.45 -39.20
CA TRP A 305 -5.01 20.68 -38.13
C TRP A 305 -3.91 20.04 -37.29
N SER A 306 -3.73 20.53 -36.08
CA SER A 306 -2.79 19.94 -35.16
C SER A 306 -3.38 18.67 -34.58
N GLU A 307 -2.71 17.55 -34.82
CA GLU A 307 -3.06 16.24 -34.30
C GLU A 307 -2.03 15.84 -33.25
N GLY A 308 -2.46 15.40 -32.10
CA GLY A 308 -1.61 14.85 -31.07
C GLY A 308 -1.87 13.37 -30.85
N THR A 309 -0.93 12.71 -30.21
CA THR A 309 -1.04 11.30 -29.83
C THR A 309 -1.09 11.19 -28.30
N TYR A 310 -1.87 10.27 -27.77
CA TYR A 310 -1.90 9.96 -26.34
C TYR A 310 -1.68 8.47 -26.06
N TRP A 311 -1.16 8.20 -24.87
CA TRP A 311 -0.92 6.87 -24.29
C TRP A 311 -1.51 6.85 -22.90
N ASN A 312 -2.17 5.77 -22.53
CA ASN A 312 -2.82 5.63 -21.23
C ASN A 312 -2.35 4.36 -20.54
N PHE A 313 -1.76 4.53 -19.35
CA PHE A 313 -1.18 3.45 -18.57
C PHE A 313 -1.73 3.43 -17.16
N LYS A 314 -1.76 2.24 -16.56
CA LYS A 314 -2.09 2.02 -15.15
C LYS A 314 -1.00 1.22 -14.45
N SER A 315 -0.89 1.41 -13.15
CA SER A 315 -0.05 0.60 -12.26
C SER A 315 -0.88 -0.02 -11.14
N THR A 316 -0.55 -1.25 -10.78
CA THR A 316 -1.16 -1.98 -9.65
C THR A 316 -0.10 -2.45 -8.66
N THR A 317 1.14 -1.99 -8.80
CA THR A 317 2.29 -2.51 -8.04
C THR A 317 2.67 -1.67 -6.84
N ASP A 318 2.13 -0.47 -6.70
CA ASP A 318 2.45 0.44 -5.59
C ASP A 318 1.24 0.67 -4.68
N ILE A 319 0.86 -0.38 -3.98
CA ILE A 319 -0.32 -0.37 -3.11
C ILE A 319 -0.15 0.62 -1.96
N ASP A 320 1.03 0.70 -1.34
CA ASP A 320 1.28 1.65 -0.25
C ASP A 320 1.08 3.10 -0.70
N GLY A 321 1.61 3.47 -1.88
CA GLY A 321 1.40 4.79 -2.46
C GLY A 321 -0.06 5.10 -2.74
N MET A 322 -0.85 4.10 -3.12
CA MET A 322 -2.30 4.26 -3.32
C MET A 322 -3.02 4.60 -2.00
N PHE A 323 -2.57 4.07 -0.86
CA PHE A 323 -3.14 4.37 0.45
C PHE A 323 -2.80 5.78 0.95
N ASN A 324 -1.56 6.21 0.85
CA ASN A 324 -1.04 7.43 1.51
C ASN A 324 -0.61 8.57 0.55
N GLY A 325 -0.55 8.34 -0.76
CA GLY A 325 -0.17 9.35 -1.76
C GLY A 325 1.28 9.83 -1.63
N TYR A 326 2.17 9.03 -1.06
CA TYR A 326 3.58 9.37 -0.77
C TYR A 326 3.77 10.55 0.19
N GLY A 327 2.87 10.70 1.13
CA GLY A 327 2.88 11.70 2.18
C GLY A 327 1.68 11.49 3.07
N SER A 328 0.56 12.10 2.71
CA SER A 328 -0.72 11.82 3.37
C SER A 328 -1.87 11.91 2.39
N LYS A 329 -2.82 11.00 2.52
CA LYS A 329 -4.05 10.99 1.71
C LYS A 329 -5.27 10.95 2.61
N THR A 330 -6.25 11.76 2.27
CA THR A 330 -7.52 11.83 2.99
C THR A 330 -8.56 11.00 2.24
N TRP A 331 -9.17 10.09 2.97
CA TRP A 331 -10.27 9.24 2.52
C TRP A 331 -11.58 9.66 3.19
N THR A 332 -12.68 9.51 2.50
CA THR A 332 -14.04 9.73 3.02
C THR A 332 -14.96 8.63 2.49
N TRP A 333 -16.20 8.56 2.97
CA TRP A 333 -17.18 7.61 2.49
C TRP A 333 -17.45 7.77 0.99
N ASN A 334 -17.46 6.66 0.27
CA ASN A 334 -17.71 6.64 -1.19
C ASN A 334 -19.21 6.54 -1.49
N VAL A 335 -19.97 7.60 -1.21
CA VAL A 335 -21.39 7.67 -1.55
C VAL A 335 -21.57 7.51 -3.07
N GLY A 336 -22.43 6.57 -3.47
CA GLY A 336 -22.66 6.24 -4.86
C GLY A 336 -21.59 5.33 -5.50
N CYS A 337 -20.79 4.61 -4.71
CA CYS A 337 -19.77 3.68 -5.19
C CYS A 337 -20.35 2.62 -6.13
N GLU A 338 -19.97 2.65 -7.41
CA GLU A 338 -20.45 1.67 -8.40
C GLU A 338 -20.04 0.24 -8.04
N SER A 339 -18.81 0.05 -7.54
CA SER A 339 -18.25 -1.25 -7.17
C SER A 339 -19.00 -1.94 -6.03
N THR A 340 -19.76 -1.19 -5.24
CA THR A 340 -20.60 -1.70 -4.14
C THR A 340 -22.09 -1.49 -4.36
N GLY A 341 -22.50 -1.22 -5.59
CA GLY A 341 -23.92 -1.00 -5.94
C GLY A 341 -24.50 0.25 -5.26
N GLY A 342 -23.71 1.29 -5.10
CA GLY A 342 -24.10 2.59 -4.53
C GLY A 342 -23.99 2.70 -3.01
N ARG A 343 -23.44 1.70 -2.32
CA ARG A 343 -23.43 1.60 -0.86
C ARG A 343 -22.02 1.87 -0.28
N VAL A 344 -21.97 2.43 0.93
CA VAL A 344 -20.71 2.76 1.61
C VAL A 344 -20.26 1.68 2.62
N TRP A 345 -21.20 0.94 3.21
CA TRP A 345 -20.95 -0.10 4.19
C TRP A 345 -22.09 -1.12 4.20
N GLY A 346 -21.79 -2.37 4.53
CA GLY A 346 -22.82 -3.39 4.62
C GLY A 346 -22.25 -4.80 4.63
N ASN A 347 -23.09 -5.78 4.29
CA ASN A 347 -22.70 -7.18 4.25
C ASN A 347 -22.71 -7.77 2.84
N PHE A 348 -21.91 -8.80 2.68
CA PHE A 348 -21.84 -9.62 1.48
C PHE A 348 -21.67 -11.10 1.86
N GLY A 349 -22.01 -12.00 0.93
CA GLY A 349 -21.76 -13.42 1.11
C GLY A 349 -20.28 -13.74 0.93
N SER A 350 -19.62 -14.22 2.00
CA SER A 350 -18.20 -14.54 2.00
C SER A 350 -17.91 -16.02 1.65
N ASP A 351 -18.77 -16.64 0.88
CA ASP A 351 -18.55 -17.98 0.34
C ASP A 351 -17.37 -17.99 -0.66
N ALA A 352 -16.66 -19.09 -0.73
CA ALA A 352 -15.52 -19.25 -1.66
C ALA A 352 -15.89 -19.07 -3.13
N SER A 353 -17.18 -19.20 -3.50
CA SER A 353 -17.69 -19.03 -4.86
C SER A 353 -17.66 -17.58 -5.37
N TRP A 354 -17.62 -16.57 -4.50
CA TRP A 354 -17.60 -15.15 -4.88
C TRP A 354 -16.22 -14.64 -5.31
N ARG A 355 -15.17 -15.42 -5.06
CA ARG A 355 -13.79 -15.05 -5.39
C ARG A 355 -13.59 -14.89 -6.89
N GLY A 356 -13.06 -13.73 -7.30
CA GLY A 356 -12.82 -13.40 -8.71
C GLY A 356 -14.02 -12.80 -9.44
N SER A 357 -15.11 -12.51 -8.73
CA SER A 357 -16.29 -11.81 -9.27
C SER A 357 -16.35 -10.37 -8.73
N ASN A 358 -17.29 -9.57 -9.26
CA ASN A 358 -17.51 -8.22 -8.74
C ASN A 358 -18.15 -8.28 -7.36
N LEU A 359 -17.69 -7.45 -6.44
CA LEU A 359 -18.24 -7.41 -5.07
C LEU A 359 -19.75 -7.12 -5.08
N SER A 360 -20.21 -6.21 -5.96
CA SER A 360 -21.62 -5.86 -6.11
C SER A 360 -22.56 -7.05 -6.33
N ASP A 361 -22.06 -8.11 -6.95
CA ASP A 361 -22.88 -9.32 -7.25
C ASP A 361 -23.18 -10.14 -5.98
N PHE A 362 -22.42 -9.93 -4.91
CA PHE A 362 -22.50 -10.68 -3.64
C PHE A 362 -23.00 -9.85 -2.46
N ILE A 363 -23.28 -8.56 -2.66
CA ILE A 363 -23.80 -7.70 -1.60
C ILE A 363 -25.24 -8.10 -1.32
N TRP A 364 -25.49 -8.45 -0.06
CA TRP A 364 -26.83 -8.77 0.42
C TRP A 364 -27.57 -7.53 0.90
N TRP A 365 -26.86 -6.69 1.63
CA TRP A 365 -27.45 -5.49 2.22
C TRP A 365 -26.36 -4.43 2.46
N GLY A 366 -26.77 -3.17 2.60
CA GLY A 366 -25.85 -2.09 2.98
C GLY A 366 -26.54 -0.74 3.02
N VAL A 367 -25.88 0.23 3.63
CA VAL A 367 -26.31 1.63 3.70
C VAL A 367 -25.74 2.41 2.51
N GLU A 368 -26.53 3.30 1.95
CA GLU A 368 -26.18 4.08 0.76
C GLU A 368 -25.29 5.29 1.11
N ASP A 369 -25.39 5.77 2.35
CA ASP A 369 -24.60 6.87 2.89
C ASP A 369 -24.21 6.62 4.34
N ALA A 370 -23.29 7.43 4.88
CA ALA A 370 -22.80 7.26 6.23
C ALA A 370 -23.86 7.60 7.31
N GLU A 371 -24.87 8.41 6.99
CA GLU A 371 -25.93 8.74 7.94
C GLU A 371 -26.78 7.50 8.31
N GLY A 372 -26.90 6.56 7.35
CA GLY A 372 -27.54 5.26 7.58
C GLY A 372 -26.81 4.37 8.60
N LEU A 373 -25.53 4.67 8.93
CA LEU A 373 -24.78 3.95 9.96
C LEU A 373 -25.34 4.20 11.38
N LEU A 374 -26.03 5.32 11.60
CA LEU A 374 -26.67 5.61 12.89
C LEU A 374 -27.64 4.52 13.33
N ASP A 375 -28.41 3.98 12.38
CA ASP A 375 -29.35 2.89 12.66
C ASP A 375 -28.62 1.57 12.98
N GLN A 376 -27.36 1.44 12.56
CA GLN A 376 -26.54 0.24 12.77
C GLN A 376 -25.84 0.23 14.13
N LEU A 377 -25.74 1.36 14.82
CA LEU A 377 -25.14 1.45 16.15
C LEU A 377 -25.82 0.53 17.17
N GLY A 378 -27.11 0.29 17.03
CA GLY A 378 -27.85 -0.65 17.88
C GLY A 378 -27.39 -2.11 17.75
N HIS A 379 -26.78 -2.46 16.62
CA HIS A 379 -26.23 -3.78 16.31
C HIS A 379 -24.70 -3.84 16.54
N SER A 380 -24.05 -2.69 16.71
CA SER A 380 -22.69 -2.57 17.21
C SER A 380 -22.67 -2.63 18.75
N VAL A 381 -21.51 -2.81 19.32
CA VAL A 381 -21.40 -3.00 20.77
C VAL A 381 -21.30 -1.71 21.55
N THR A 382 -20.87 -0.61 20.92
CA THR A 382 -20.75 0.68 21.60
C THR A 382 -22.09 1.38 21.74
N GLY A 383 -22.96 1.27 20.75
CA GLY A 383 -24.30 1.88 20.74
C GLY A 383 -24.32 3.41 20.76
N GLU A 384 -23.17 4.07 20.69
CA GLU A 384 -23.02 5.52 20.77
C GLU A 384 -22.42 6.06 19.47
N ALA A 385 -23.01 7.12 18.93
CA ALA A 385 -22.49 7.81 17.75
C ALA A 385 -21.15 8.50 18.09
N THR A 386 -20.19 8.37 17.21
CA THR A 386 -18.84 8.94 17.37
C THR A 386 -18.54 10.07 16.39
N GLY A 387 -19.43 10.29 15.39
CA GLY A 387 -19.29 11.30 14.35
C GLY A 387 -18.71 10.74 13.02
N GLU A 388 -18.40 9.46 13.00
CA GLU A 388 -18.02 8.74 11.77
C GLU A 388 -19.22 8.39 10.89
N GLU A 389 -20.42 8.55 11.42
CA GLU A 389 -21.73 8.39 10.76
C GLU A 389 -22.14 9.67 10.01
N SER A 390 -21.19 10.29 9.31
CA SER A 390 -21.40 11.45 8.47
C SER A 390 -20.63 11.28 7.16
N ASN A 391 -21.23 11.68 6.05
CA ASN A 391 -20.60 11.67 4.73
C ASN A 391 -19.34 12.54 4.66
N ASP A 392 -19.22 13.54 5.56
CA ASP A 392 -18.07 14.43 5.66
C ASP A 392 -16.97 13.94 6.62
N ALA A 393 -17.21 12.82 7.33
CA ALA A 393 -16.18 12.19 8.15
C ALA A 393 -15.01 11.74 7.27
N THR A 394 -13.79 11.83 7.83
CA THR A 394 -12.56 11.56 7.07
C THR A 394 -11.60 10.67 7.82
N MET A 395 -10.81 9.92 7.05
CA MET A 395 -9.68 9.13 7.51
C MET A 395 -8.44 9.57 6.75
N VAL A 396 -7.39 9.95 7.47
CA VAL A 396 -6.10 10.35 6.89
C VAL A 396 -5.10 9.24 7.13
N LEU A 397 -4.52 8.73 6.06
CA LEU A 397 -3.43 7.76 6.08
C LEU A 397 -2.14 8.48 5.67
N SER A 398 -1.07 8.33 6.45
CA SER A 398 0.23 8.95 6.17
C SER A 398 1.33 7.91 5.95
N ASP A 399 2.37 8.29 5.23
CA ASP A 399 3.47 7.40 4.83
C ASP A 399 4.36 6.94 5.99
N ASP A 400 4.25 7.59 7.16
CA ASP A 400 4.84 7.13 8.41
C ASP A 400 4.03 6.01 9.12
N GLY A 401 2.97 5.50 8.46
CA GLY A 401 2.13 4.43 8.97
C GLY A 401 1.09 4.86 10.00
N LEU A 402 0.77 6.16 10.09
CA LEU A 402 -0.27 6.65 10.98
C LEU A 402 -1.62 6.71 10.27
N VAL A 403 -2.67 6.45 11.05
CA VAL A 403 -4.06 6.64 10.63
C VAL A 403 -4.80 7.51 11.64
N LYS A 404 -5.53 8.51 11.15
CA LYS A 404 -6.36 9.41 11.97
C LYS A 404 -7.73 9.58 11.35
N CYS A 405 -8.77 9.43 12.16
CA CYS A 405 -10.15 9.63 11.75
C CYS A 405 -10.72 10.89 12.40
N TYR A 406 -11.50 11.62 11.64
CA TYR A 406 -12.09 12.89 12.04
C TYR A 406 -13.59 12.90 11.76
N ASP A 407 -14.36 13.54 12.63
CA ASP A 407 -15.78 13.83 12.38
C ASP A 407 -15.95 14.92 11.29
N ALA A 408 -17.18 15.22 10.94
CA ALA A 408 -17.52 16.27 9.96
C ALA A 408 -17.03 17.69 10.35
N ASN A 409 -16.73 17.92 11.63
CA ASN A 409 -16.23 19.21 12.14
C ASN A 409 -14.70 19.26 12.19
N GLY A 410 -14.02 18.18 11.81
CA GLY A 410 -12.57 18.05 11.89
C GLY A 410 -12.04 17.70 13.28
N THR A 411 -12.89 17.23 14.19
CA THR A 411 -12.46 16.73 15.51
C THR A 411 -11.94 15.31 15.36
N GLU A 412 -10.73 15.04 15.87
CA GLU A 412 -10.17 13.68 15.88
C GLU A 412 -11.01 12.78 16.76
N ILE A 413 -11.54 11.70 16.19
CA ILE A 413 -12.39 10.72 16.88
C ILE A 413 -11.66 9.41 17.13
N ARG A 414 -10.64 9.11 16.32
CA ARG A 414 -9.89 7.87 16.42
C ARG A 414 -8.51 8.03 15.76
N SER A 415 -7.50 7.43 16.34
CA SER A 415 -6.16 7.38 15.73
C SER A 415 -5.42 6.09 16.10
N GLY A 416 -4.44 5.74 15.29
CA GLY A 416 -3.61 4.58 15.48
C GLY A 416 -2.55 4.45 14.39
N THR A 417 -2.06 3.23 14.20
CA THR A 417 -1.11 2.88 13.15
C THR A 417 -1.75 1.93 12.15
N TYR A 418 -1.22 1.92 10.94
CA TYR A 418 -1.56 0.90 9.95
C TYR A 418 -0.32 0.28 9.32
N GLU A 419 -0.51 -0.91 8.75
CA GLU A 419 0.48 -1.69 8.02
C GLU A 419 -0.20 -2.39 6.85
N ILE A 420 0.46 -2.46 5.71
CA ILE A 420 0.01 -3.22 4.54
C ILE A 420 0.82 -4.51 4.45
N ASP A 421 0.14 -5.66 4.49
CA ASP A 421 0.77 -6.98 4.37
C ASP A 421 0.40 -7.61 3.02
N LEU A 422 1.29 -7.46 2.03
CA LEU A 422 1.09 -8.01 0.69
C LEU A 422 1.38 -9.51 0.62
N SER A 423 1.99 -10.11 1.64
CA SER A 423 2.25 -11.56 1.66
C SER A 423 0.97 -12.39 1.68
N THR A 424 -0.15 -11.78 2.04
CA THR A 424 -1.48 -12.39 2.08
C THR A 424 -2.24 -12.29 0.75
N ALA A 425 -1.65 -11.65 -0.28
CA ALA A 425 -2.26 -11.48 -1.59
C ALA A 425 -2.62 -12.83 -2.24
N ASN A 426 -3.78 -12.89 -2.89
CA ASN A 426 -4.26 -14.06 -3.61
C ASN A 426 -5.25 -13.63 -4.72
N SER A 427 -5.96 -14.57 -5.36
CA SER A 427 -6.84 -14.27 -6.50
C SER A 427 -8.04 -13.36 -6.19
N TRP A 428 -8.30 -13.02 -4.94
CA TRP A 428 -9.47 -12.24 -4.52
C TRP A 428 -9.17 -11.14 -3.49
N GLN A 429 -7.92 -10.98 -3.07
CA GLN A 429 -7.47 -9.85 -2.25
C GLN A 429 -6.05 -9.44 -2.65
N LEU A 430 -5.80 -8.14 -2.63
CA LEU A 430 -4.48 -7.58 -2.93
C LEU A 430 -3.50 -7.68 -1.76
N GLY A 431 -4.00 -7.93 -0.57
CA GLY A 431 -3.24 -7.98 0.67
C GLY A 431 -4.14 -7.75 1.87
N THR A 432 -3.53 -7.52 3.03
CA THR A 432 -4.22 -7.18 4.27
C THR A 432 -3.82 -5.78 4.74
N PHE A 433 -4.80 -4.95 5.03
CA PHE A 433 -4.63 -3.66 5.69
C PHE A 433 -4.87 -3.87 7.20
N LYS A 434 -3.81 -3.77 7.99
CA LYS A 434 -3.85 -3.99 9.44
C LYS A 434 -3.84 -2.66 10.16
N THR A 435 -4.69 -2.50 11.17
CA THR A 435 -4.75 -1.27 11.99
C THR A 435 -4.63 -1.58 13.46
N SER A 436 -4.05 -0.66 14.23
CA SER A 436 -4.10 -0.75 15.67
C SER A 436 -5.47 -0.31 16.17
N SER A 437 -6.06 -1.08 17.09
CA SER A 437 -7.27 -0.71 17.88
C SER A 437 -8.47 -0.25 17.05
N GLY A 438 -8.64 -0.76 15.83
CA GLY A 438 -9.76 -0.36 14.97
C GLY A 438 -9.69 1.10 14.52
N ALA A 439 -8.51 1.59 14.19
CA ALA A 439 -8.31 2.97 13.77
C ALA A 439 -8.73 3.22 12.31
N THR A 440 -9.99 2.96 11.99
CA THR A 440 -10.63 3.27 10.71
C THR A 440 -11.96 3.95 10.95
N LEU A 441 -12.60 4.47 9.89
CA LEU A 441 -13.99 4.94 10.01
C LEU A 441 -14.91 3.73 10.17
N PHE A 442 -15.73 3.76 11.24
CA PHE A 442 -16.74 2.76 11.57
C PHE A 442 -16.17 1.32 11.56
N PRO A 443 -15.24 0.96 12.44
CA PRO A 443 -14.52 -0.32 12.42
C PRO A 443 -15.35 -1.49 12.96
N PHE A 444 -16.64 -1.50 12.70
CA PHE A 444 -17.53 -2.54 13.18
C PHE A 444 -17.88 -3.52 12.06
N GLU A 445 -17.77 -4.81 12.36
CA GLU A 445 -18.36 -5.83 11.50
C GLU A 445 -19.88 -5.76 11.57
N ILE A 446 -20.53 -6.21 10.52
CA ILE A 446 -21.99 -6.34 10.51
C ILE A 446 -22.42 -7.28 11.65
N ASN A 447 -23.51 -6.95 12.33
CA ASN A 447 -24.06 -7.76 13.44
C ASN A 447 -23.03 -8.11 14.55
N ALA A 448 -22.01 -7.28 14.78
CA ALA A 448 -20.94 -7.54 15.76
C ALA A 448 -21.49 -7.93 17.15
N LYS A 449 -22.59 -7.31 17.58
CA LYS A 449 -23.24 -7.59 18.86
C LYS A 449 -23.82 -9.02 18.92
N ASP A 450 -24.38 -9.48 17.82
CA ASP A 450 -25.01 -10.80 17.75
C ASP A 450 -23.96 -11.90 17.56
N ASN A 451 -22.78 -11.54 17.02
CA ASN A 451 -21.63 -12.42 16.79
C ASN A 451 -20.73 -12.63 18.02
N GLY A 452 -21.17 -12.24 19.20
CA GLY A 452 -20.50 -12.60 20.47
C GLY A 452 -19.75 -11.47 21.15
N GLY A 453 -20.04 -10.23 20.83
CA GLY A 453 -19.52 -9.08 21.56
C GLY A 453 -18.79 -8.05 20.71
N GLN A 454 -18.23 -7.06 21.41
CA GLN A 454 -17.57 -5.93 20.77
C GLN A 454 -16.36 -6.37 19.99
N ARG A 455 -16.42 -6.14 18.70
CA ARG A 455 -15.35 -6.50 17.80
C ARG A 455 -15.02 -5.34 16.87
N TYR A 456 -13.89 -4.70 17.15
CA TYR A 456 -13.29 -3.81 16.18
C TYR A 456 -12.55 -4.66 15.16
N VAL A 457 -12.83 -4.44 13.90
CA VAL A 457 -12.03 -5.02 12.82
C VAL A 457 -10.67 -4.32 12.81
N THR A 458 -9.62 -5.11 12.83
CA THR A 458 -8.21 -4.64 12.81
C THR A 458 -7.47 -5.12 11.59
N ASP A 459 -7.92 -6.20 10.97
CA ASP A 459 -7.29 -6.84 9.83
C ASP A 459 -8.29 -6.90 8.68
N TYR A 460 -8.18 -5.94 7.77
CA TYR A 460 -9.05 -5.83 6.61
C TYR A 460 -8.39 -6.48 5.41
N GLN A 461 -9.15 -7.20 4.63
CA GLN A 461 -8.74 -7.61 3.30
C GLN A 461 -8.86 -6.42 2.34
N ILE A 462 -7.82 -6.15 1.57
CA ILE A 462 -7.85 -5.15 0.51
C ILE A 462 -8.52 -5.80 -0.69
N TRP A 463 -9.80 -5.49 -0.91
CA TRP A 463 -10.54 -5.96 -2.08
C TRP A 463 -10.06 -5.25 -3.34
N SER A 464 -10.05 -3.92 -3.29
CA SER A 464 -9.52 -3.07 -4.34
C SER A 464 -8.98 -1.77 -3.78
N ILE A 465 -8.00 -1.21 -4.45
CA ILE A 465 -7.39 0.10 -4.16
C ILE A 465 -6.94 0.75 -5.45
N SER A 466 -7.20 2.03 -5.58
CA SER A 466 -6.70 2.93 -6.63
C SER A 466 -6.30 4.26 -6.01
N ASP A 467 -5.85 5.22 -6.83
CA ASP A 467 -5.62 6.59 -6.32
C ASP A 467 -6.89 7.24 -5.76
N SER A 468 -8.05 6.86 -6.28
CA SER A 468 -9.33 7.54 -5.98
C SER A 468 -10.33 6.71 -5.17
N GLU A 469 -10.22 5.37 -5.15
CA GLU A 469 -11.17 4.47 -4.50
C GLU A 469 -10.47 3.40 -3.66
N MET A 470 -11.03 3.08 -2.51
CA MET A 470 -10.56 1.99 -1.64
C MET A 470 -11.76 1.17 -1.16
N ILE A 471 -11.72 -0.14 -1.40
CA ILE A 471 -12.70 -1.08 -0.87
C ILE A 471 -11.99 -2.08 0.03
N LEU A 472 -12.41 -2.08 1.29
CA LEU A 472 -11.94 -3.02 2.29
C LEU A 472 -13.04 -4.04 2.58
N THR A 473 -12.66 -5.27 2.90
CA THR A 473 -13.59 -6.33 3.29
C THR A 473 -13.08 -7.06 4.53
N TYR A 474 -14.02 -7.63 5.28
CA TYR A 474 -13.73 -8.51 6.39
C TYR A 474 -14.67 -9.73 6.29
N PRO A 475 -14.18 -10.90 5.89
CA PRO A 475 -14.97 -12.11 5.86
C PRO A 475 -15.15 -12.61 7.29
N ASP A 476 -16.39 -12.85 7.69
CA ASP A 476 -16.68 -13.50 8.97
C ASP A 476 -16.18 -14.96 8.95
N ASN A 477 -15.70 -15.44 10.10
CA ASN A 477 -15.22 -16.79 10.29
C ASN A 477 -16.34 -17.84 10.50
N GLY A 478 -17.57 -17.53 10.07
CA GLY A 478 -18.67 -18.49 10.10
C GLY A 478 -19.30 -18.69 11.47
N ALA A 479 -19.37 -17.65 12.30
CA ALA A 479 -20.16 -17.66 13.53
C ALA A 479 -21.67 -17.82 13.26
N PHE A 480 -22.14 -17.49 12.05
CA PHE A 480 -23.47 -17.79 11.56
C PHE A 480 -23.51 -19.17 10.85
N SER A 481 -24.11 -20.13 11.50
CA SER A 481 -24.65 -21.40 11.05
C SER A 481 -24.53 -21.70 9.52
N GLY A 482 -23.34 -21.88 9.00
CA GLY A 482 -23.07 -22.41 7.65
C GLY A 482 -23.22 -21.42 6.50
N TRP A 483 -23.52 -20.15 6.76
CA TRP A 483 -23.51 -19.07 5.77
C TRP A 483 -22.45 -18.07 6.22
N SER A 484 -21.37 -17.98 5.47
CA SER A 484 -20.33 -17.01 5.73
C SER A 484 -20.82 -15.62 5.31
N GLU A 485 -20.88 -14.72 6.26
CA GLU A 485 -21.20 -13.31 6.06
C GLU A 485 -19.93 -12.48 6.20
N GLY A 486 -19.69 -11.57 5.31
CA GLY A 486 -18.59 -10.62 5.40
C GLY A 486 -19.11 -9.19 5.46
N THR A 487 -18.26 -8.29 5.94
CA THR A 487 -18.52 -6.85 5.98
C THR A 487 -17.64 -6.15 4.97
N TYR A 488 -18.14 -5.11 4.31
CA TYR A 488 -17.35 -4.26 3.42
C TYR A 488 -17.48 -2.78 3.79
N TRP A 489 -16.46 -2.02 3.42
CA TRP A 489 -16.34 -0.56 3.54
C TRP A 489 -15.88 -0.01 2.20
N ALA A 490 -16.52 1.07 1.73
CA ALA A 490 -16.16 1.75 0.50
C ALA A 490 -15.78 3.21 0.80
N PHE A 491 -14.57 3.57 0.42
CA PHE A 491 -14.01 4.91 0.61
C PHE A 491 -13.57 5.50 -0.72
N LYS A 492 -13.59 6.83 -0.80
CA LYS A 492 -13.03 7.60 -1.92
C LYS A 492 -12.06 8.65 -1.40
N LYS A 493 -11.12 9.05 -2.25
CA LYS A 493 -10.26 10.20 -2.02
C LYS A 493 -11.11 11.47 -1.90
N LYS A 494 -10.78 12.28 -0.91
CA LYS A 494 -11.43 13.58 -0.66
C LYS A 494 -10.79 14.68 -1.49
#